data_25b4deb4f21a0c85631a94d3765c1e9c
#
_entry.id   25b4deb4f21a0c85631a94d3765c1e9c
#
_cell.length_a   1.000
_cell.length_b   1.000
_cell.length_c   1.000
_cell.angle_alpha   90.00
_cell.angle_beta   90.00
_cell.angle_gamma   90.00
#
_symmetry.space_group_name_H-M   'P 1'
#
loop_
_entity.id
_entity.type
_entity.pdbx_description
1 polymer ?
#
loop_
_entity_poly.entity_id
_entity_poly.type
_entity_poly.pdbx_seq_one_letter_code
_entity_poly.pdbx_strand_id
1 'polypeptide(L)'
;MGRKKKTIDRKIAPDPKYNSVVLSKFVNRMMWEGKRSVSMRIVHEALGILQTKADKEPLEVFLKALDNVKPVIEVKSRRVGGATYQVPVEIRETRREALGMRWIINAARARSGHGMGERLAAELLDAYNNTGTAFKKKEDTHKMAEANKAFAHYRW
;
A
#
# COMPACT_ATOMS: atom_id res chain seq x y z
N MET A 1 -31.37 7.62 -23.70
CA MET A 1 -30.21 8.48 -23.49
C MET A 1 -29.42 8.01 -22.24
N GLY A 2 -28.23 7.50 -22.42
CA GLY A 2 -27.36 7.07 -21.30
C GLY A 2 -26.94 8.24 -20.44
N ARG A 3 -27.20 8.17 -19.13
CA ARG A 3 -26.67 9.15 -18.17
C ARG A 3 -25.16 8.97 -18.09
N LYS A 4 -24.36 9.96 -18.50
CA LYS A 4 -22.93 9.97 -18.26
C LYS A 4 -22.68 9.91 -16.75
N LYS A 5 -21.89 8.93 -16.32
CA LYS A 5 -21.48 8.79 -14.93
C LYS A 5 -20.67 10.02 -14.53
N LYS A 6 -21.21 10.86 -13.65
CA LYS A 6 -20.49 12.01 -13.12
C LYS A 6 -19.36 11.50 -12.23
N THR A 7 -18.11 11.71 -12.63
CA THR A 7 -16.95 11.44 -11.79
C THR A 7 -16.90 12.54 -10.73
N ILE A 8 -17.22 12.21 -9.50
CA ILE A 8 -17.12 13.15 -8.38
C ILE A 8 -15.70 13.05 -7.86
N ASP A 9 -14.91 14.07 -8.13
CA ASP A 9 -13.56 14.17 -7.60
C ASP A 9 -13.64 14.62 -6.12
N ARG A 10 -13.44 13.68 -5.22
CA ARG A 10 -13.51 13.93 -3.77
C ARG A 10 -12.15 14.35 -3.27
N LYS A 11 -12.00 15.60 -2.85
CA LYS A 11 -10.80 16.08 -2.18
C LYS A 11 -10.68 15.44 -0.80
N ILE A 12 -9.52 14.87 -0.52
CA ILE A 12 -9.21 14.27 0.78
C ILE A 12 -8.49 15.34 1.61
N ALA A 13 -9.04 15.64 2.80
CA ALA A 13 -8.40 16.55 3.74
C ALA A 13 -7.12 15.90 4.33
N PRO A 14 -6.05 16.68 4.56
CA PRO A 14 -4.84 16.16 5.20
C PRO A 14 -5.11 15.72 6.64
N ASP A 15 -4.24 14.84 7.16
CA ASP A 15 -4.31 14.39 8.55
C ASP A 15 -4.13 15.59 9.51
N PRO A 16 -4.99 15.74 10.52
CA PRO A 16 -4.93 16.91 11.39
C PRO A 16 -3.67 17.00 12.25
N LYS A 17 -3.04 15.87 12.60
CA LYS A 17 -1.84 15.84 13.42
C LYS A 17 -0.55 16.01 12.60
N TYR A 18 -0.46 15.33 11.45
CA TYR A 18 0.74 15.30 10.62
C TYR A 18 0.63 16.12 9.34
N ASN A 19 -0.53 16.69 9.06
CA ASN A 19 -0.82 17.49 7.87
C ASN A 19 -0.41 16.79 6.55
N SER A 20 -0.67 15.48 6.46
CA SER A 20 -0.33 14.64 5.31
C SER A 20 -1.57 14.06 4.65
N VAL A 21 -1.73 14.32 3.36
CA VAL A 21 -2.80 13.72 2.54
C VAL A 21 -2.58 12.23 2.35
N VAL A 22 -1.33 11.79 2.18
CA VAL A 22 -0.98 10.38 2.04
C VAL A 22 -1.38 9.59 3.29
N LEU A 23 -1.12 10.15 4.47
CA LEU A 23 -1.52 9.54 5.73
C LEU A 23 -3.04 9.44 5.87
N SER A 24 -3.78 10.48 5.47
CA SER A 24 -5.25 10.44 5.41
C SER A 24 -5.78 9.35 4.48
N LYS A 25 -5.18 9.17 3.33
CA LYS A 25 -5.51 8.07 2.41
C LYS A 25 -5.28 6.71 3.06
N PHE A 26 -4.18 6.56 3.79
CA PHE A 26 -3.85 5.34 4.52
C PHE A 26 -4.88 5.03 5.61
N VAL A 27 -5.28 6.03 6.39
CA VAL A 27 -6.34 5.91 7.40
C VAL A 27 -7.65 5.43 6.76
N ASN A 28 -8.02 6.03 5.63
CA ASN A 28 -9.24 5.67 4.91
C ASN A 28 -9.20 4.22 4.38
N ARG A 29 -8.03 3.75 3.94
CA ARG A 29 -7.87 2.36 3.47
C ARG A 29 -7.93 1.33 4.59
N MET A 30 -7.40 1.66 5.75
CA MET A 30 -7.42 0.76 6.89
C MET A 30 -8.80 0.70 7.56
N MET A 31 -9.61 1.70 7.35
CA MET A 31 -10.95 1.82 7.96
C MET A 31 -11.86 0.66 7.58
N TRP A 32 -12.59 0.14 8.57
CA TRP A 32 -13.69 -0.81 8.41
C TRP A 32 -15.00 -0.17 8.85
N GLU A 33 -16.09 -0.49 8.15
CA GLU A 33 -17.46 -0.09 8.52
C GLU A 33 -17.64 1.43 8.71
N GLY A 34 -16.84 2.23 8.04
CA GLY A 34 -16.88 3.68 8.17
C GLY A 34 -16.32 4.24 9.49
N LYS A 35 -15.69 3.41 10.33
CA LYS A 35 -15.13 3.80 11.63
C LYS A 35 -13.80 4.53 11.48
N ARG A 36 -13.84 5.73 10.91
CA ARG A 36 -12.63 6.49 10.59
C ARG A 36 -11.85 6.93 11.83
N SER A 37 -12.53 7.30 12.91
CA SER A 37 -11.89 7.73 14.17
C SER A 37 -11.07 6.60 14.81
N VAL A 38 -11.54 5.36 14.75
CA VAL A 38 -10.82 4.18 15.22
C VAL A 38 -9.56 3.95 14.39
N SER A 39 -9.69 3.99 13.06
CA SER A 39 -8.57 3.85 12.13
C SER A 39 -7.51 4.94 12.36
N MET A 40 -7.93 6.20 12.51
CA MET A 40 -7.05 7.32 12.78
C MET A 40 -6.28 7.14 14.09
N ARG A 41 -6.95 6.70 15.16
CA ARG A 41 -6.32 6.43 16.44
C ARG A 41 -5.25 5.34 16.33
N ILE A 42 -5.54 4.26 15.61
CA ILE A 42 -4.58 3.17 15.38
C ILE A 42 -3.35 3.66 14.63
N VAL A 43 -3.53 4.45 13.58
CA VAL A 43 -2.41 5.01 12.80
C VAL A 43 -1.58 5.97 13.64
N HIS A 44 -2.21 6.85 14.41
CA HIS A 44 -1.48 7.77 15.29
C HIS A 44 -0.72 7.03 16.41
N GLU A 45 -1.29 5.97 16.97
CA GLU A 45 -0.61 5.08 17.93
C GLU A 45 0.63 4.44 17.28
N ALA A 46 0.48 3.88 16.08
CA ALA A 46 1.58 3.27 15.34
C ALA A 46 2.72 4.27 15.09
N LEU A 47 2.40 5.48 14.65
CA LEU A 47 3.39 6.54 14.42
C LEU A 47 4.08 6.99 15.71
N GLY A 48 3.36 7.03 16.83
CA GLY A 48 3.93 7.29 18.16
C GLY A 48 4.95 6.23 18.57
N ILE A 49 4.66 4.95 18.30
CA ILE A 49 5.59 3.84 18.55
C ILE A 49 6.82 3.96 17.64
N LEU A 50 6.65 4.33 16.38
CA LEU A 50 7.76 4.54 15.44
C LEU A 50 8.69 5.66 15.89
N GLN A 51 8.16 6.75 16.43
CA GLN A 51 8.95 7.85 16.95
C GLN A 51 9.91 7.38 18.06
N THR A 52 9.43 6.51 18.93
CA THR A 52 10.23 5.95 20.03
C THR A 52 11.29 4.95 19.54
N LYS A 53 10.91 4.06 18.60
CA LYS A 53 11.77 2.96 18.15
C LYS A 53 12.76 3.34 17.06
N ALA A 54 12.40 4.24 16.17
CA ALA A 54 13.25 4.61 15.02
C ALA A 54 14.11 5.85 15.27
N ASP A 55 13.86 6.61 16.33
CA ASP A 55 14.53 7.87 16.66
C ASP A 55 14.56 8.86 15.48
N LYS A 56 13.50 8.87 14.69
CA LYS A 56 13.30 9.71 13.51
C LYS A 56 11.89 10.25 13.46
N GLU A 57 11.67 11.26 12.62
CA GLU A 57 10.32 11.79 12.35
C GLU A 57 9.39 10.66 11.88
N PRO A 58 8.29 10.38 12.60
CA PRO A 58 7.42 9.23 12.27
C PRO A 58 6.84 9.29 10.87
N LEU A 59 6.49 10.48 10.40
CA LEU A 59 5.95 10.67 9.05
C LEU A 59 6.98 10.30 7.98
N GLU A 60 8.24 10.67 8.15
CA GLU A 60 9.32 10.29 7.23
C GLU A 60 9.51 8.78 7.19
N VAL A 61 9.49 8.12 8.33
CA VAL A 61 9.58 6.65 8.42
C VAL A 61 8.40 5.99 7.69
N PHE A 62 7.20 6.50 7.89
CA PHE A 62 6.01 6.02 7.20
C PHE A 62 6.11 6.19 5.68
N LEU A 63 6.46 7.38 5.21
CA LEU A 63 6.57 7.67 3.77
C LEU A 63 7.65 6.82 3.11
N LYS A 64 8.81 6.67 3.75
CA LYS A 64 9.87 5.81 3.24
C LYS A 64 9.49 4.34 3.24
N ALA A 65 8.84 3.85 4.29
CA ALA A 65 8.33 2.49 4.35
C ALA A 65 7.34 2.22 3.20
N LEU A 66 6.44 3.15 2.94
CA LEU A 66 5.50 3.07 1.82
C LEU A 66 6.23 3.06 0.47
N ASP A 67 7.19 3.93 0.25
CA ASP A 67 8.00 3.95 -0.98
C ASP A 67 8.76 2.64 -1.20
N ASN A 68 9.29 2.05 -0.14
CA ASN A 68 10.00 0.76 -0.21
C ASN A 68 9.07 -0.40 -0.62
N VAL A 69 7.79 -0.31 -0.30
CA VAL A 69 6.79 -1.36 -0.60
C VAL A 69 6.08 -1.13 -1.93
N LYS A 70 6.04 0.09 -2.45
CA LYS A 70 5.39 0.40 -3.72
C LYS A 70 5.98 -0.43 -4.87
N PRO A 71 5.18 -1.23 -5.59
CA PRO A 71 5.66 -1.95 -6.76
C PRO A 71 5.73 -1.05 -8.00
N VAL A 72 6.69 -1.28 -8.87
CA VAL A 72 6.82 -0.56 -10.15
C VAL A 72 6.09 -1.30 -11.27
N ILE A 73 6.04 -2.62 -11.18
CA ILE A 73 5.50 -3.51 -12.20
C ILE A 73 4.62 -4.56 -11.54
N GLU A 74 3.55 -4.93 -12.21
CA GLU A 74 2.66 -6.03 -11.81
C GLU A 74 2.38 -6.95 -12.99
N VAL A 75 1.80 -8.10 -12.73
CA VAL A 75 1.41 -9.07 -13.75
C VAL A 75 -0.12 -9.06 -13.86
N LYS A 76 -0.62 -8.92 -15.09
CA LYS A 76 -2.05 -9.00 -15.40
C LYS A 76 -2.32 -10.15 -16.35
N SER A 77 -3.39 -10.88 -16.10
CA SER A 77 -3.84 -11.94 -16.99
C SER A 77 -4.44 -11.36 -18.27
N ARG A 78 -4.01 -11.85 -19.41
CA ARG A 78 -4.60 -11.52 -20.70
C ARG A 78 -4.86 -12.80 -21.49
N ARG A 79 -6.04 -12.90 -22.07
CA ARG A 79 -6.39 -14.02 -22.94
C ARG A 79 -6.08 -13.67 -24.39
N VAL A 80 -5.24 -14.48 -25.03
CA VAL A 80 -4.86 -14.33 -26.44
C VAL A 80 -4.97 -15.70 -27.12
N GLY A 81 -5.76 -15.80 -28.18
CA GLY A 81 -5.91 -17.04 -28.95
C GLY A 81 -6.40 -18.25 -28.14
N GLY A 82 -7.22 -18.02 -27.11
CA GLY A 82 -7.75 -19.09 -26.25
C GLY A 82 -6.85 -19.47 -25.07
N ALA A 83 -5.59 -19.02 -25.03
CA ALA A 83 -4.66 -19.21 -23.92
C ALA A 83 -4.61 -17.96 -23.02
N THR A 84 -4.43 -18.16 -21.72
CA THR A 84 -4.27 -17.08 -20.75
C THR A 84 -2.80 -16.88 -20.43
N TYR A 85 -2.29 -15.66 -20.65
CA TYR A 85 -0.92 -15.26 -20.37
C TYR A 85 -0.87 -14.28 -19.21
N GLN A 86 0.18 -14.41 -18.39
CA GLN A 86 0.49 -13.43 -17.34
C GLN A 86 1.41 -12.37 -17.96
N VAL A 87 0.87 -11.17 -18.16
CA VAL A 87 1.56 -10.08 -18.87
C VAL A 87 2.07 -9.05 -17.88
N PRO A 88 3.39 -8.78 -17.81
CA PRO A 88 3.93 -7.72 -16.98
C PRO A 88 3.54 -6.34 -17.54
N VAL A 89 3.04 -5.48 -16.67
CA VAL A 89 2.64 -4.10 -17.01
C VAL A 89 3.14 -3.11 -15.96
N GLU A 90 3.54 -1.94 -16.42
CA GLU A 90 3.91 -0.86 -15.52
C GLU A 90 2.69 -0.34 -14.74
N ILE A 91 2.92 0.09 -13.52
CA ILE A 91 1.88 0.55 -12.61
C ILE A 91 1.90 2.07 -12.52
N ARG A 92 0.73 2.71 -12.66
CA ARG A 92 0.58 4.16 -12.44
C ARG A 92 0.84 4.51 -10.97
N GLU A 93 1.37 5.70 -10.70
CA GLU A 93 1.72 6.13 -9.34
C GLU A 93 0.56 6.02 -8.34
N THR A 94 -0.64 6.42 -8.72
CA THR A 94 -1.82 6.30 -7.86
C THR A 94 -2.14 4.85 -7.46
N ARG A 95 -1.96 3.91 -8.38
CA ARG A 95 -2.13 2.49 -8.10
C ARG A 95 -0.96 1.91 -7.31
N ARG A 96 0.26 2.36 -7.55
CA ARG A 96 1.45 1.97 -6.77
C ARG A 96 1.24 2.31 -5.30
N GLU A 97 0.84 3.53 -5.02
CA GLU A 97 0.52 4.00 -3.66
C GLU A 97 -0.58 3.12 -3.03
N ALA A 98 -1.66 2.87 -3.77
CA ALA A 98 -2.77 2.05 -3.31
C ALA A 98 -2.36 0.61 -2.99
N LEU A 99 -1.53 -0.01 -3.83
CA LEU A 99 -1.02 -1.36 -3.61
C LEU A 99 -0.08 -1.42 -2.41
N GLY A 100 0.83 -0.47 -2.30
CA GLY A 100 1.75 -0.37 -1.17
C GLY A 100 1.01 -0.27 0.17
N MET A 101 0.02 0.61 0.24
CA MET A 101 -0.84 0.75 1.43
C MET A 101 -1.58 -0.54 1.76
N ARG A 102 -2.18 -1.18 0.77
CA ARG A 102 -2.92 -2.44 0.95
C ARG A 102 -2.03 -3.55 1.49
N TRP A 103 -0.85 -3.70 0.94
CA TRP A 103 0.08 -4.75 1.36
C TRP A 103 0.61 -4.54 2.77
N ILE A 104 0.89 -3.29 3.14
CA ILE A 104 1.29 -2.95 4.52
C ILE A 104 0.14 -3.27 5.49
N ILE A 105 -1.08 -2.86 5.19
CA ILE A 105 -2.25 -3.10 6.04
C ILE A 105 -2.50 -4.59 6.20
N ASN A 106 -2.52 -5.36 5.11
CA ASN A 106 -2.74 -6.80 5.15
C ASN A 106 -1.64 -7.53 5.91
N ALA A 107 -0.39 -7.15 5.70
CA ALA A 107 0.74 -7.71 6.42
C ALA A 107 0.67 -7.42 7.93
N ALA A 108 0.31 -6.20 8.30
CA ALA A 108 0.12 -5.82 9.69
C ALA A 108 -1.01 -6.61 10.37
N ARG A 109 -2.13 -6.80 9.68
CA ARG A 109 -3.26 -7.61 10.16
C ARG A 109 -2.91 -9.07 10.37
N ALA A 110 -2.02 -9.62 9.55
CA ALA A 110 -1.56 -11.00 9.63
C ALA A 110 -0.52 -11.24 10.73
N ARG A 111 0.09 -10.20 11.28
CA ARG A 111 1.09 -10.32 12.35
C ARG A 111 0.42 -10.73 13.66
N SER A 112 1.15 -11.48 14.49
CA SER A 112 0.82 -11.69 15.89
C SER A 112 1.14 -10.44 16.72
N GLY A 113 0.41 -10.20 17.80
CA GLY A 113 0.62 -9.06 18.68
C GLY A 113 -0.69 -8.62 19.36
N HIS A 114 -0.57 -7.76 20.35
CA HIS A 114 -1.72 -7.38 21.19
C HIS A 114 -2.65 -6.37 20.54
N GLY A 115 -2.17 -5.46 19.75
CA GLY A 115 -2.98 -4.42 19.15
C GLY A 115 -2.62 -4.13 17.71
N MET A 116 -3.56 -3.59 16.94
CA MET A 116 -3.30 -3.24 15.55
C MET A 116 -2.25 -2.11 15.43
N GLY A 117 -2.21 -1.17 16.38
CA GLY A 117 -1.20 -0.11 16.41
C GLY A 117 0.23 -0.66 16.52
N GLU A 118 0.45 -1.61 17.41
CA GLU A 118 1.77 -2.27 17.55
C GLU A 118 2.14 -3.09 16.32
N ARG A 119 1.20 -3.85 15.79
CA ARG A 119 1.42 -4.67 14.59
C ARG A 119 1.72 -3.81 13.37
N LEU A 120 1.00 -2.71 13.21
CA LEU A 120 1.24 -1.74 12.14
C LEU A 120 2.61 -1.06 12.27
N ALA A 121 2.97 -0.63 13.48
CA ALA A 121 4.28 -0.03 13.75
C ALA A 121 5.42 -1.01 13.42
N ALA A 122 5.29 -2.27 13.81
CA ALA A 122 6.28 -3.29 13.53
C ALA A 122 6.43 -3.54 12.02
N GLU A 123 5.32 -3.61 11.28
CA GLU A 123 5.36 -3.79 9.83
C GLU A 123 5.96 -2.57 9.11
N LEU A 124 5.61 -1.36 9.53
CA LEU A 124 6.19 -0.13 8.98
C LEU A 124 7.70 -0.04 9.24
N LEU A 125 8.15 -0.43 10.43
CA LEU A 125 9.58 -0.44 10.75
C LEU A 125 10.34 -1.45 9.90
N ASP A 126 9.79 -2.66 9.74
CA ASP A 126 10.37 -3.69 8.87
C ASP A 126 10.42 -3.21 7.41
N ALA A 127 9.35 -2.61 6.91
CA ALA A 127 9.31 -2.06 5.54
C ALA A 127 10.32 -0.91 5.36
N TYR A 128 10.50 -0.08 6.36
CA TYR A 128 11.52 0.97 6.37
C TYR A 128 12.92 0.39 6.21
N ASN A 129 13.19 -0.76 6.81
CA ASN A 129 14.45 -1.48 6.74
C ASN A 129 14.54 -2.47 5.55
N ASN A 130 13.64 -2.39 4.59
CA ASN A 130 13.56 -3.29 3.43
C ASN A 130 13.39 -4.77 3.82
N THR A 131 12.63 -5.02 4.85
CA THR A 131 12.27 -6.36 5.33
C THR A 131 10.77 -6.47 5.58
N GLY A 132 10.30 -7.63 6.03
CA GLY A 132 8.91 -7.84 6.37
C GLY A 132 8.06 -8.38 5.22
N THR A 133 6.83 -8.75 5.56
CA THR A 133 5.91 -9.44 4.64
C THR A 133 5.45 -8.54 3.48
N ALA A 134 5.20 -7.27 3.74
CA ALA A 134 4.79 -6.32 2.70
C ALA A 134 5.91 -6.09 1.68
N PHE A 135 7.13 -5.92 2.14
CA PHE A 135 8.30 -5.77 1.27
C PHE A 135 8.55 -7.05 0.45
N LYS A 136 8.42 -8.22 1.07
CA LYS A 136 8.52 -9.50 0.38
C LYS A 136 7.46 -9.64 -0.71
N LYS A 137 6.24 -9.19 -0.45
CA LYS A 137 5.16 -9.19 -1.46
C LYS A 137 5.54 -8.37 -2.70
N LYS A 138 6.17 -7.22 -2.51
CA LYS A 138 6.72 -6.42 -3.62
C LYS A 138 7.78 -7.19 -4.39
N GLU A 139 8.75 -7.78 -3.69
CA GLU A 139 9.81 -8.56 -4.35
C GLU A 139 9.25 -9.74 -5.13
N ASP A 140 8.31 -10.49 -4.56
CA ASP A 140 7.67 -11.63 -5.23
C ASP A 140 6.90 -11.17 -6.48
N THR A 141 6.23 -10.04 -6.42
CA THR A 141 5.54 -9.45 -7.57
C THR A 141 6.53 -9.05 -8.68
N HIS A 142 7.67 -8.45 -8.32
CA HIS A 142 8.71 -8.11 -9.28
C HIS A 142 9.37 -9.34 -9.89
N LYS A 143 9.64 -10.38 -9.10
CA LYS A 143 10.15 -11.67 -9.60
C LYS A 143 9.17 -12.34 -10.56
N MET A 144 7.90 -12.31 -10.24
CA MET A 144 6.85 -12.84 -11.12
C MET A 144 6.80 -12.09 -12.46
N ALA A 145 6.91 -10.77 -12.42
CA ALA A 145 6.96 -9.94 -13.63
C ALA A 145 8.21 -10.24 -14.46
N GLU A 146 9.36 -10.41 -13.84
CA GLU A 146 10.61 -10.78 -14.53
C GLU A 146 10.52 -12.17 -15.15
N ALA A 147 9.96 -13.15 -14.44
CA ALA A 147 9.74 -14.49 -14.96
C ALA A 147 8.80 -14.52 -16.18
N ASN A 148 7.87 -13.58 -16.29
CA ASN A 148 6.92 -13.45 -17.40
C ASN A 148 7.35 -12.38 -18.43
N LYS A 149 8.58 -11.91 -18.39
CA LYS A 149 9.09 -10.85 -19.26
C LYS A 149 8.93 -11.16 -20.75
N ALA A 150 9.03 -12.44 -21.13
CA ALA A 150 8.84 -12.88 -22.50
C ALA A 150 7.46 -12.54 -23.08
N PHE A 151 6.43 -12.36 -22.22
CA PHE A 151 5.07 -12.02 -22.61
C PHE A 151 4.78 -10.51 -22.60
N ALA A 152 5.78 -9.67 -22.37
CA ALA A 152 5.62 -8.22 -22.32
C ALA A 152 5.04 -7.62 -23.62
N HIS A 153 5.30 -8.25 -24.77
CA HIS A 153 4.76 -7.83 -26.07
C HIS A 153 3.25 -8.06 -26.20
N TYR A 154 2.61 -8.81 -25.31
CA TYR A 154 1.15 -8.99 -25.26
C TYR A 154 0.43 -7.88 -24.49
N ARG A 155 1.13 -6.92 -23.93
CA ARG A 155 0.49 -5.78 -23.22
C ARG A 155 -0.38 -4.95 -24.19
N TRP A 156 -1.45 -4.37 -23.66
CA TRP A 156 -2.40 -3.57 -24.41
C TRP A 156 -2.39 -2.10 -24.02
#